data_01159bac01d36af70224119db1f4dbb9
#
_entry.id   01159bac01d36af70224119db1f4dbb9
#
_cell.length_a   1.000
_cell.length_b   1.000
_cell.length_c   1.000
_cell.angle_alpha   90.00
_cell.angle_beta   90.00
_cell.angle_gamma   90.00
#
_symmetry.space_group_name_H-M   'P 1'
#
loop_
_entity.id
_entity.type
_entity.pdbx_description
1 polymer ?
#
loop_
_entity_poly.entity_id
_entity_poly.type
_entity_poly.pdbx_seq_one_letter_code
_entity_poly.pdbx_strand_id
1 'polypeptide(L)'
;STPSAATAETTDAHAAQGATQPQTPIPPITDADRAAAFPDVERHAEPDNAVHFFVLFDQLEWQGGQSGNGVSWDSRGWIGRDLNRLWFRAEGEADAGRPRDAEVHLFYGRAFARWWDVVVGLRQDLRLGPAQSWLAVGVQGLAPYWFDVEATAYLGAGGQMATRLKAEY
;
A
#
# COMPACT_ATOMS: atom_id res chain seq x y z
N SER A 1 -75.43 31.72 -9.33
CA SER A 1 -75.08 31.64 -7.94
C SER A 1 -73.56 31.50 -7.76
N THR A 2 -73.05 32.36 -7.04
CA THR A 2 -71.78 32.94 -6.69
C THR A 2 -70.63 31.94 -6.39
N PRO A 3 -69.40 32.37 -6.65
CA PRO A 3 -68.17 31.64 -6.29
C PRO A 3 -67.75 31.92 -4.85
N SER A 4 -67.05 31.00 -4.26
CA SER A 4 -66.34 31.25 -3.02
C SER A 4 -64.85 31.02 -3.19
N ALA A 5 -64.10 32.07 -2.99
CA ALA A 5 -62.67 32.13 -2.83
C ALA A 5 -62.22 31.43 -1.56
N ALA A 6 -61.15 30.72 -1.61
CA ALA A 6 -60.35 30.36 -0.42
C ALA A 6 -58.90 30.53 -0.80
N THR A 7 -58.46 31.52 -0.36
CA THR A 7 -57.30 32.27 0.11
C THR A 7 -56.09 31.38 0.34
N ALA A 8 -55.05 31.78 -0.32
CA ALA A 8 -53.67 31.42 -0.05
C ALA A 8 -53.19 32.16 1.25
N GLU A 9 -52.79 31.40 2.24
CA GLU A 9 -51.97 31.88 3.36
C GLU A 9 -51.19 30.72 3.99
N THR A 10 -50.04 30.45 3.48
CA THR A 10 -49.01 29.70 4.21
C THR A 10 -47.63 29.86 3.53
N THR A 11 -47.15 31.10 3.40
CA THR A 11 -45.80 31.33 2.88
C THR A 11 -44.97 32.36 3.68
N ASP A 12 -45.42 32.80 4.83
CA ASP A 12 -44.69 33.83 5.59
C ASP A 12 -44.17 33.44 6.98
N ALA A 13 -44.26 32.14 7.36
CA ALA A 13 -43.78 31.72 8.66
C ALA A 13 -42.31 31.28 8.70
N HIS A 14 -41.61 31.18 7.57
CA HIS A 14 -40.22 30.72 7.50
C HIS A 14 -39.19 31.85 7.34
N ALA A 15 -39.64 33.06 7.01
CA ALA A 15 -38.74 34.20 6.85
C ALA A 15 -38.40 34.95 8.15
N ALA A 16 -39.12 34.66 9.24
CA ALA A 16 -38.97 35.42 10.50
C ALA A 16 -38.03 34.75 11.55
N GLN A 17 -37.48 33.57 11.30
CA GLN A 17 -36.59 32.91 12.24
C GLN A 17 -35.10 33.14 12.00
N GLY A 18 -34.73 33.91 10.96
CA GLY A 18 -33.34 34.22 10.63
C GLY A 18 -32.74 35.46 11.30
N ALA A 19 -33.52 36.20 12.10
CA ALA A 19 -33.15 37.58 12.50
C ALA A 19 -32.71 37.75 13.95
N THR A 20 -32.45 36.70 14.71
CA THR A 20 -32.12 36.81 16.14
C THR A 20 -30.81 36.16 16.59
N GLN A 21 -29.91 35.86 15.70
CA GLN A 21 -28.53 35.61 16.12
C GLN A 21 -27.81 36.97 16.22
N PRO A 22 -27.27 37.34 17.38
CA PRO A 22 -26.43 38.51 17.47
C PRO A 22 -25.21 38.28 16.59
N GLN A 23 -25.14 38.99 15.47
CA GLN A 23 -23.91 39.01 14.67
C GLN A 23 -22.89 39.82 15.48
N THR A 24 -22.03 39.10 16.19
CA THR A 24 -20.82 39.69 16.76
C THR A 24 -20.02 40.22 15.57
N PRO A 25 -19.74 41.53 15.51
CA PRO A 25 -18.94 42.02 14.38
C PRO A 25 -17.60 41.34 14.40
N ILE A 26 -17.29 40.60 13.31
CA ILE A 26 -15.99 39.99 13.12
C ILE A 26 -15.01 41.13 12.92
N PRO A 27 -14.03 41.32 13.81
CA PRO A 27 -13.05 42.40 13.65
C PRO A 27 -12.32 42.24 12.32
N PRO A 28 -11.98 43.35 11.64
CA PRO A 28 -11.23 43.30 10.40
C PRO A 28 -9.85 42.64 10.67
N ILE A 29 -9.47 41.72 9.81
CA ILE A 29 -8.17 41.03 9.89
C ILE A 29 -7.06 42.06 9.65
N THR A 30 -6.19 42.23 10.62
CA THR A 30 -5.05 43.15 10.55
C THR A 30 -3.83 42.48 9.92
N ASP A 31 -2.83 43.26 9.52
CA ASP A 31 -1.57 42.69 9.01
C ASP A 31 -0.80 41.95 10.12
N ALA A 32 -0.99 42.35 11.39
CA ALA A 32 -0.45 41.64 12.53
C ALA A 32 -1.08 40.24 12.68
N ASP A 33 -2.41 40.12 12.46
CA ASP A 33 -3.09 38.82 12.50
C ASP A 33 -2.62 37.89 11.34
N ARG A 34 -2.38 38.47 10.16
CA ARG A 34 -1.83 37.71 9.04
C ARG A 34 -0.40 37.23 9.31
N ALA A 35 0.45 38.09 9.87
CA ALA A 35 1.81 37.74 10.24
C ALA A 35 1.84 36.66 11.35
N ALA A 36 0.90 36.73 12.31
CA ALA A 36 0.79 35.74 13.37
C ALA A 36 0.24 34.38 12.88
N ALA A 37 -0.66 34.41 11.86
CA ALA A 37 -1.23 33.20 11.28
C ALA A 37 -0.24 32.42 10.40
N PHE A 38 0.75 33.10 9.84
CA PHE A 38 1.79 32.52 8.98
C PHE A 38 3.18 32.89 9.50
N PRO A 39 3.56 32.43 10.71
CA PRO A 39 4.92 32.65 11.18
C PRO A 39 5.91 32.03 10.19
N ASP A 40 7.07 32.66 10.03
CA ASP A 40 8.19 32.06 9.30
C ASP A 40 8.65 30.79 10.06
N VAL A 41 7.94 29.71 9.85
CA VAL A 41 8.41 28.39 10.25
C VAL A 41 9.50 28.00 9.27
N GLU A 42 10.69 27.72 9.80
CA GLU A 42 11.74 27.06 9.02
C GLU A 42 11.08 25.86 8.33
N ARG A 43 11.03 25.90 7.00
CA ARG A 43 10.60 24.74 6.23
C ARG A 43 11.55 23.61 6.61
N HIS A 44 11.07 22.70 7.42
CA HIS A 44 11.75 21.42 7.54
C HIS A 44 11.73 20.84 6.13
N ALA A 45 12.88 20.93 5.47
CA ALA A 45 13.10 20.22 4.21
C ALA A 45 13.10 18.74 4.59
N GLU A 46 11.91 18.14 4.67
CA GLU A 46 11.80 16.69 4.64
C GLU A 46 12.47 16.26 3.34
N PRO A 47 13.46 15.37 3.39
CA PRO A 47 14.08 14.88 2.18
C PRO A 47 13.05 14.01 1.45
N ASP A 48 12.22 14.64 0.60
CA ASP A 48 11.17 14.00 -0.21
C ASP A 48 11.68 12.85 -1.10
N ASN A 49 12.93 12.47 -0.98
CA ASN A 49 13.56 11.46 -1.82
C ASN A 49 14.56 10.62 -1.03
N ALA A 50 14.33 10.43 0.27
CA ALA A 50 15.15 9.57 1.10
C ALA A 50 15.02 8.10 0.67
N VAL A 51 16.09 7.35 0.84
CA VAL A 51 16.05 5.90 0.67
C VAL A 51 15.53 5.28 1.96
N HIS A 52 14.47 4.50 1.84
CA HIS A 52 13.86 3.74 2.91
C HIS A 52 14.04 2.25 2.65
N PHE A 53 13.94 1.45 3.69
CA PHE A 53 13.92 -0.01 3.57
C PHE A 53 12.92 -0.62 4.56
N PHE A 54 12.43 -1.78 4.20
CA PHE A 54 11.54 -2.58 5.01
C PHE A 54 11.91 -4.05 4.87
N VAL A 55 11.87 -4.79 5.96
CA VAL A 55 12.08 -6.24 5.97
C VAL A 55 11.09 -6.86 6.94
N LEU A 56 10.38 -7.86 6.47
CA LEU A 56 9.42 -8.63 7.24
C LEU A 56 9.78 -10.11 7.15
N PHE A 57 9.78 -10.79 8.28
CA PHE A 57 9.82 -12.24 8.39
C PHE A 57 8.42 -12.70 8.79
N ASP A 58 7.65 -13.23 7.84
CA ASP A 58 6.32 -13.76 8.09
C ASP A 58 6.40 -15.11 8.81
N GLN A 59 7.45 -15.90 8.48
CA GLN A 59 7.74 -17.16 9.13
C GLN A 59 9.24 -17.35 9.30
N LEU A 60 9.65 -17.81 10.46
CA LEU A 60 10.97 -18.37 10.73
C LEU A 60 10.80 -19.47 11.77
N GLU A 61 10.82 -20.70 11.33
CA GLU A 61 10.58 -21.85 12.16
C GLU A 61 11.78 -22.81 12.12
N TRP A 62 12.20 -23.28 13.27
CA TRP A 62 13.19 -24.32 13.40
C TRP A 62 12.57 -25.54 14.06
N GLN A 63 12.71 -26.69 13.41
CA GLN A 63 12.22 -27.97 13.90
C GLN A 63 13.42 -28.88 14.18
N GLY A 64 13.56 -29.32 15.43
CA GLY A 64 14.59 -30.27 15.84
C GLY A 64 13.96 -31.59 16.27
N GLY A 65 14.45 -32.71 15.77
CA GLY A 65 13.94 -34.04 16.14
C GLY A 65 14.95 -35.16 15.89
N GLN A 66 14.56 -36.37 16.30
CA GLN A 66 15.42 -37.56 16.09
C GLN A 66 15.63 -37.94 14.62
N SER A 67 14.75 -37.43 13.73
CA SER A 67 14.81 -37.63 12.29
C SER A 67 15.59 -36.56 11.51
N GLY A 68 16.08 -35.53 12.18
CA GLY A 68 16.83 -34.42 11.59
C GLY A 68 16.36 -33.05 12.07
N ASN A 69 17.04 -32.01 11.61
CA ASN A 69 16.71 -30.63 11.89
C ASN A 69 16.20 -29.97 10.61
N GLY A 70 15.02 -29.34 10.69
CA GLY A 70 14.42 -28.56 9.61
C GLY A 70 14.40 -27.08 9.94
N VAL A 71 14.47 -26.25 8.91
CA VAL A 71 14.24 -24.80 8.99
C VAL A 71 13.29 -24.42 7.87
N SER A 72 12.24 -23.65 8.18
CA SER A 72 11.37 -23.03 7.21
C SER A 72 11.37 -21.52 7.40
N TRP A 73 11.29 -20.78 6.30
CA TRP A 73 11.28 -19.32 6.31
C TRP A 73 10.38 -18.76 5.22
N ASP A 74 9.75 -17.66 5.53
CA ASP A 74 9.10 -16.75 4.59
C ASP A 74 9.50 -15.33 4.96
N SER A 75 10.12 -14.62 4.04
CA SER A 75 10.58 -13.27 4.23
C SER A 75 10.37 -12.42 2.98
N ARG A 76 10.04 -11.15 3.21
CA ARG A 76 9.88 -10.16 2.15
C ARG A 76 10.39 -8.81 2.59
N GLY A 77 10.74 -7.98 1.63
CA GLY A 77 11.16 -6.64 1.93
C GLY A 77 11.43 -5.83 0.68
N TRP A 78 11.77 -4.58 0.92
CA TRP A 78 12.13 -3.66 -0.15
C TRP A 78 13.13 -2.62 0.34
N ILE A 79 13.87 -2.07 -0.62
CA ILE A 79 14.70 -0.89 -0.45
C ILE A 79 14.46 0.04 -1.62
N GLY A 80 14.34 1.32 -1.37
CA GLY A 80 14.13 2.29 -2.45
C GLY A 80 13.62 3.63 -1.97
N ARG A 81 13.01 4.35 -2.89
CA ARG A 81 12.41 5.66 -2.70
C ARG A 81 10.91 5.58 -2.94
N ASP A 82 10.20 6.68 -2.82
CA ASP A 82 8.74 6.74 -2.91
C ASP A 82 8.14 6.06 -4.14
N LEU A 83 8.76 6.29 -5.31
CA LEU A 83 8.24 5.77 -6.57
C LEU A 83 8.95 4.54 -7.10
N ASN A 84 10.17 4.25 -6.64
CA ASN A 84 11.00 3.19 -7.20
C ASN A 84 11.58 2.35 -6.08
N ARG A 85 11.29 1.06 -6.09
CA ARG A 85 11.71 0.13 -5.04
C ARG A 85 12.29 -1.13 -5.64
N LEU A 86 13.30 -1.67 -5.00
CA LEU A 86 13.81 -3.01 -5.24
C LEU A 86 13.18 -3.90 -4.18
N TRP A 87 12.39 -4.88 -4.59
CA TRP A 87 11.71 -5.83 -3.75
C TRP A 87 12.45 -7.15 -3.73
N PHE A 88 12.49 -7.79 -2.59
CA PHE A 88 12.95 -9.16 -2.48
C PHE A 88 11.91 -10.01 -1.74
N ARG A 89 11.86 -11.29 -2.09
CA ARG A 89 11.11 -12.33 -1.37
C ARG A 89 11.99 -13.55 -1.31
N ALA A 90 11.97 -14.24 -0.19
CA ALA A 90 12.68 -15.49 -0.03
C ALA A 90 11.84 -16.41 0.87
N GLU A 91 11.36 -17.50 0.29
CA GLU A 91 10.62 -18.53 1.01
C GLU A 91 11.28 -19.88 0.78
N GLY A 92 11.17 -20.78 1.76
CA GLY A 92 11.71 -22.11 1.58
C GLY A 92 11.81 -22.94 2.84
N GLU A 93 12.25 -24.17 2.59
CA GLU A 93 12.51 -25.17 3.60
C GLU A 93 13.89 -25.78 3.39
N ALA A 94 14.57 -26.08 4.47
CA ALA A 94 15.84 -26.81 4.46
C ALA A 94 15.85 -27.91 5.51
N ASP A 95 16.31 -29.09 5.13
CA ASP A 95 16.54 -30.24 6.01
C ASP A 95 18.04 -30.49 6.16
N ALA A 96 18.52 -30.62 7.39
CA ALA A 96 19.92 -30.87 7.70
C ALA A 96 20.91 -29.93 6.99
N GLY A 97 20.52 -28.66 6.82
CA GLY A 97 21.32 -27.61 6.17
C GLY A 97 21.33 -27.66 4.64
N ARG A 98 20.49 -28.50 4.02
CA ARG A 98 20.32 -28.54 2.57
C ARG A 98 18.97 -27.99 2.15
N PRO A 99 18.91 -27.06 1.19
CA PRO A 99 17.64 -26.57 0.67
C PRO A 99 16.84 -27.74 0.10
N ARG A 100 15.63 -27.91 0.58
CA ARG A 100 14.67 -28.90 0.07
C ARG A 100 13.83 -28.30 -1.04
N ASP A 101 13.28 -27.15 -0.77
CA ASP A 101 12.57 -26.29 -1.71
C ASP A 101 12.77 -24.84 -1.25
N ALA A 102 13.31 -24.00 -2.11
CA ALA A 102 13.49 -22.60 -1.80
C ALA A 102 13.29 -21.75 -3.06
N GLU A 103 12.66 -20.61 -2.88
CA GLU A 103 12.43 -19.63 -3.93
C GLU A 103 13.01 -18.29 -3.49
N VAL A 104 13.71 -17.64 -4.41
CA VAL A 104 14.19 -16.27 -4.22
C VAL A 104 13.70 -15.40 -5.37
N HIS A 105 13.06 -14.30 -5.04
CA HIS A 105 12.56 -13.34 -6.01
C HIS A 105 13.25 -12.01 -5.82
N LEU A 106 13.57 -11.36 -6.92
CA LEU A 106 14.09 -10.00 -6.95
C LEU A 106 13.32 -9.20 -8.01
N PHE A 107 12.62 -8.15 -7.58
CA PHE A 107 11.81 -7.33 -8.45
C PHE A 107 12.21 -5.87 -8.37
N TYR A 108 12.20 -5.20 -9.50
CA TYR A 108 12.12 -3.76 -9.56
C TYR A 108 10.66 -3.36 -9.63
N GLY A 109 10.22 -2.52 -8.70
CA GLY A 109 8.87 -2.01 -8.61
C GLY A 109 8.83 -0.51 -8.85
N ARG A 110 7.80 -0.06 -9.55
CA ARG A 110 7.50 1.35 -9.74
C ARG A 110 6.03 1.65 -9.44
N ALA A 111 5.81 2.64 -8.57
CA ALA A 111 4.48 3.11 -8.26
C ALA A 111 3.86 3.78 -9.51
N PHE A 112 2.69 3.31 -9.94
CA PHE A 112 1.91 3.90 -11.02
C PHE A 112 0.60 4.51 -10.52
N ALA A 113 0.20 4.15 -9.30
CA ALA A 113 -0.93 4.76 -8.60
C ALA A 113 -0.62 4.83 -7.09
N ARG A 114 -1.45 5.55 -6.33
CA ARG A 114 -1.21 5.83 -4.90
C ARG A 114 -0.88 4.57 -4.07
N TRP A 115 -1.52 3.46 -4.38
CA TRP A 115 -1.43 2.21 -3.60
C TRP A 115 -0.99 1.02 -4.45
N TRP A 116 -0.54 1.25 -5.69
CA TRP A 116 -0.24 0.19 -6.63
C TRP A 116 1.12 0.36 -7.30
N ASP A 117 1.90 -0.71 -7.28
CA ASP A 117 3.17 -0.83 -7.96
C ASP A 117 3.06 -1.84 -9.12
N VAL A 118 3.66 -1.52 -10.26
CA VAL A 118 4.02 -2.53 -11.25
C VAL A 118 5.39 -3.07 -10.89
N VAL A 119 5.57 -4.39 -11.01
CA VAL A 119 6.82 -5.07 -10.71
C VAL A 119 7.31 -5.88 -11.89
N VAL A 120 8.61 -5.88 -12.10
CA VAL A 120 9.30 -6.75 -13.07
C VAL A 120 10.57 -7.29 -12.44
N GLY A 121 10.87 -8.56 -12.67
CA GLY A 121 12.06 -9.14 -12.05
C GLY A 121 12.30 -10.59 -12.38
N LEU A 122 13.02 -11.24 -11.51
CA LEU A 122 13.43 -12.64 -11.64
C LEU A 122 13.00 -13.43 -10.41
N ARG A 123 12.64 -14.68 -10.64
CA ARG A 123 12.48 -15.69 -9.62
C ARG A 123 13.48 -16.81 -9.91
N GLN A 124 14.14 -17.28 -8.88
CA GLN A 124 15.03 -18.42 -8.91
C GLN A 124 14.53 -19.48 -7.95
N ASP A 125 14.22 -20.66 -8.51
CA ASP A 125 13.86 -21.83 -7.71
C ASP A 125 15.12 -22.63 -7.41
N LEU A 126 15.36 -22.88 -6.13
CA LEU A 126 16.49 -23.65 -5.60
C LEU A 126 15.94 -24.95 -5.02
N ARG A 127 15.90 -26.00 -5.83
CA ARG A 127 15.40 -27.33 -5.45
C ARG A 127 16.53 -28.35 -5.43
N LEU A 128 16.27 -29.52 -4.83
CA LEU A 128 17.09 -30.73 -5.02
C LEU A 128 16.92 -31.21 -6.47
N GLY A 129 17.54 -30.52 -7.43
CA GLY A 129 17.44 -30.78 -8.87
C GLY A 129 17.97 -29.57 -9.67
N PRO A 130 17.73 -29.52 -10.98
CA PRO A 130 18.14 -28.39 -11.78
C PRO A 130 17.41 -27.12 -11.35
N ALA A 131 18.18 -26.10 -10.99
CA ALA A 131 17.65 -24.79 -10.65
C ALA A 131 16.86 -24.21 -11.84
N GLN A 132 15.72 -23.60 -11.56
CA GLN A 132 14.87 -22.99 -12.58
C GLN A 132 14.82 -21.47 -12.39
N SER A 133 15.02 -20.76 -13.50
CA SER A 133 14.95 -19.30 -13.52
C SER A 133 13.70 -18.84 -14.28
N TRP A 134 13.03 -17.84 -13.74
CA TRP A 134 11.80 -17.28 -14.26
C TRP A 134 11.90 -15.77 -14.40
N LEU A 135 11.47 -15.25 -15.53
CA LEU A 135 11.15 -13.84 -15.65
C LEU A 135 9.77 -13.62 -15.04
N ALA A 136 9.61 -12.53 -14.29
CA ALA A 136 8.37 -12.21 -13.61
C ALA A 136 7.90 -10.80 -13.96
N VAL A 137 6.60 -10.64 -14.15
CA VAL A 137 5.93 -9.36 -14.28
C VAL A 137 4.62 -9.39 -13.52
N GLY A 138 4.30 -8.32 -12.81
CA GLY A 138 3.11 -8.31 -11.98
C GLY A 138 2.70 -6.93 -11.52
N VAL A 139 1.66 -6.94 -10.71
CA VAL A 139 1.17 -5.78 -9.97
C VAL A 139 1.00 -6.17 -8.51
N GLN A 140 1.27 -5.26 -7.62
CA GLN A 140 1.04 -5.42 -6.19
C GLN A 140 0.55 -4.13 -5.59
N GLY A 141 -0.21 -4.22 -4.52
CA GLY A 141 -0.69 -3.01 -3.85
C GLY A 141 -1.79 -3.28 -2.85
N LEU A 142 -2.26 -2.18 -2.26
CA LEU A 142 -3.29 -2.19 -1.25
C LEU A 142 -4.65 -1.93 -1.88
N ALA A 143 -5.52 -2.94 -1.87
CA ALA A 143 -6.90 -2.85 -2.30
C ALA A 143 -7.79 -2.20 -1.21
N PRO A 144 -9.03 -1.78 -1.54
CA PRO A 144 -9.99 -1.33 -0.54
C PRO A 144 -10.15 -2.34 0.61
N TYR A 145 -10.41 -1.82 1.81
CA TYR A 145 -10.49 -2.59 3.07
C TYR A 145 -9.16 -3.18 3.54
N TRP A 146 -8.02 -2.59 3.11
CA TRP A 146 -6.67 -2.95 3.58
C TRP A 146 -6.20 -4.33 3.16
N PHE A 147 -6.75 -4.89 2.09
CA PHE A 147 -6.21 -6.11 1.50
C PHE A 147 -4.92 -5.83 0.74
N ASP A 148 -3.85 -6.51 1.13
CA ASP A 148 -2.62 -6.59 0.32
C ASP A 148 -2.85 -7.58 -0.81
N VAL A 149 -2.72 -7.14 -2.05
CA VAL A 149 -2.98 -7.94 -3.25
C VAL A 149 -1.75 -7.99 -4.12
N GLU A 150 -1.38 -9.19 -4.52
CA GLU A 150 -0.31 -9.44 -5.46
C GLU A 150 -0.80 -10.32 -6.61
N ALA A 151 -0.48 -9.94 -7.82
CA ALA A 151 -0.72 -10.74 -9.03
C ALA A 151 0.54 -10.73 -9.89
N THR A 152 1.19 -11.89 -10.03
CA THR A 152 2.46 -12.03 -10.75
C THR A 152 2.37 -13.18 -11.74
N ALA A 153 2.77 -12.92 -12.99
CA ALA A 153 2.97 -13.91 -14.03
C ALA A 153 4.46 -14.23 -14.17
N TYR A 154 4.79 -15.49 -14.38
CA TYR A 154 6.14 -16.01 -14.52
C TYR A 154 6.31 -16.70 -15.85
N LEU A 155 7.46 -16.47 -16.50
CA LEU A 155 7.88 -17.10 -17.74
C LEU A 155 9.20 -17.83 -17.49
N GLY A 156 9.19 -19.13 -17.55
CA GLY A 156 10.39 -19.98 -17.41
C GLY A 156 11.23 -20.03 -18.68
N ALA A 157 12.52 -20.29 -18.53
CA ALA A 157 13.46 -20.39 -19.64
C ALA A 157 13.10 -21.47 -20.68
N GLY A 158 12.30 -22.48 -20.30
CA GLY A 158 11.79 -23.52 -21.19
C GLY A 158 10.42 -23.24 -21.80
N GLY A 159 9.88 -22.01 -21.69
CA GLY A 159 8.56 -21.65 -22.18
C GLY A 159 7.41 -22.02 -21.24
N GLN A 160 7.71 -22.46 -20.02
CA GLN A 160 6.71 -22.71 -18.99
C GLN A 160 6.13 -21.37 -18.51
N MET A 161 4.86 -21.39 -18.14
CA MET A 161 4.16 -20.26 -17.56
C MET A 161 3.56 -20.63 -16.21
N ALA A 162 3.65 -19.71 -15.27
CA ALA A 162 2.99 -19.82 -13.96
C ALA A 162 2.39 -18.48 -13.56
N THR A 163 1.38 -18.51 -12.70
CA THR A 163 0.78 -17.31 -12.12
C THR A 163 0.66 -17.48 -10.61
N ARG A 164 0.91 -16.40 -9.88
CA ARG A 164 0.71 -16.32 -8.43
C ARG A 164 -0.27 -15.21 -8.13
N LEU A 165 -1.31 -15.54 -7.38
CA LEU A 165 -2.25 -14.57 -6.84
C LEU A 165 -2.21 -14.70 -5.32
N LYS A 166 -2.01 -13.61 -4.63
CA LYS A 166 -2.00 -13.55 -3.16
C LYS A 166 -2.91 -12.41 -2.71
N ALA A 167 -3.72 -12.65 -1.70
CA ALA A 167 -4.51 -11.63 -1.04
C ALA A 167 -4.44 -11.89 0.47
N GLU A 168 -3.99 -10.90 1.21
CA GLU A 168 -3.84 -10.96 2.68
C GLU A 168 -4.56 -9.78 3.33
N TYR A 169 -5.06 -10.01 4.54
CA TYR A 169 -5.75 -8.99 5.35
C TYR A 169 -5.00 -8.77 6.65
#